data_47075c0a8e82334ae9574bcb97b689ed
#
_entry.id   47075c0a8e82334ae9574bcb97b689ed
#
_cell.length_a   1.000
_cell.length_b   1.000
_cell.length_c   1.000
_cell.angle_alpha   90.00
_cell.angle_beta   90.00
_cell.angle_gamma   90.00
#
_symmetry.space_group_name_H-M   'P 1'
#
loop_
_entity.id
_entity.type
_entity.pdbx_description
1 polymer ?
#
loop_
_entity_poly.entity_id
_entity_poly.type
_entity_poly.pdbx_seq_one_letter_code
_entity_poly.pdbx_strand_id
1 'polypeptide(L)'
;CIRDRMYIDAVCKGIDDIPTVRDDIRTWMKQRLEEEGLEVLVEELHKMDPEHWAIVDRKNPRRVVHALEICHQTGKTYTSFRTAEKKQRPFRIIKIGLNRDRAELYDRINQRVLMMMDEGLESEARSVYPQKGLTSLRTVGYKEIFSYFDGEIDRDEAIRQIQSHSREYMRKQLTWFKRDTTIQWFHPDQQKEILAYIDKEIG
;
A
#
# COMPACT_ATOMS: atom_id res chain seq x y z
N CYS A 1 -4.28 -3.50 0.25
CA CYS A 1 -3.39 -2.58 -0.46
C CYS A 1 -2.26 -2.09 0.45
N ILE A 2 -1.14 -1.61 -0.11
CA ILE A 2 -0.09 -0.94 0.69
C ILE A 2 -0.71 0.21 1.52
N ARG A 3 -1.73 0.87 0.99
CA ARG A 3 -2.49 1.93 1.67
C ARG A 3 -3.14 1.49 2.97
N ASP A 4 -3.75 0.32 3.04
CA ASP A 4 -4.46 -0.14 4.24
C ASP A 4 -3.51 -0.27 5.43
N ARG A 5 -2.29 -0.74 5.17
CA ARG A 5 -1.22 -0.83 6.17
C ARG A 5 -0.77 0.54 6.65
N MET A 6 -0.70 1.52 5.74
CA MET A 6 -0.38 2.91 6.09
C MET A 6 -1.47 3.54 6.97
N TYR A 7 -2.75 3.22 6.74
CA TYR A 7 -3.82 3.71 7.59
C TYR A 7 -3.76 3.14 9.01
N ILE A 8 -3.44 1.84 9.15
CA ILE A 8 -3.23 1.23 10.47
C ILE A 8 -2.05 1.90 11.20
N ASP A 9 -0.92 2.09 10.50
CA ASP A 9 0.23 2.78 11.07
C ASP A 9 -0.12 4.24 11.44
N ALA A 10 -0.87 4.94 10.59
CA ALA A 10 -1.34 6.30 10.86
C ALA A 10 -2.20 6.39 12.12
N VAL A 11 -3.13 5.47 12.30
CA VAL A 11 -3.96 5.40 13.52
C VAL A 11 -3.12 5.07 14.74
N CYS A 12 -2.25 4.06 14.65
CA CYS A 12 -1.49 3.55 15.78
C CYS A 12 -0.31 4.44 16.18
N LYS A 13 0.43 4.97 15.20
CA LYS A 13 1.72 5.68 15.41
C LYS A 13 1.62 7.18 15.14
N GLY A 14 0.63 7.58 14.35
CA GLY A 14 0.54 8.94 13.80
C GLY A 14 1.15 9.05 12.41
N ILE A 15 1.03 10.23 11.85
CA ILE A 15 1.62 10.61 10.57
C ILE A 15 2.47 11.84 10.82
N ASP A 16 3.61 11.91 10.14
CA ASP A 16 4.43 13.13 10.12
C ASP A 16 3.65 14.28 9.47
N ASP A 17 3.84 15.49 9.98
CA ASP A 17 3.16 16.69 9.44
C ASP A 17 3.89 17.21 8.19
N ILE A 18 3.86 16.38 7.13
CA ILE A 18 4.42 16.75 5.83
C ILE A 18 3.42 17.67 5.12
N PRO A 19 3.84 18.85 4.65
CA PRO A 19 2.97 19.78 3.96
C PRO A 19 2.34 19.16 2.70
N THR A 20 1.09 19.51 2.44
CA THR A 20 0.45 19.14 1.17
C THR A 20 1.13 19.86 0.03
N VAL A 21 1.52 19.13 -1.00
CA VAL A 21 2.17 19.69 -2.19
C VAL A 21 1.14 20.47 -3.01
N ARG A 22 1.47 21.73 -3.36
CA ARG A 22 0.67 22.56 -4.23
C ARG A 22 0.66 22.02 -5.67
N ASP A 23 -0.43 22.24 -6.37
CA ASP A 23 -0.60 21.69 -7.73
C ASP A 23 0.36 22.31 -8.75
N ASP A 24 0.75 23.57 -8.58
CA ASP A 24 1.74 24.23 -9.42
C ASP A 24 3.13 23.55 -9.31
N ILE A 25 3.59 23.29 -8.09
CA ILE A 25 4.85 22.57 -7.82
C ILE A 25 4.79 21.13 -8.35
N ARG A 26 3.67 20.45 -8.15
CA ARG A 26 3.48 19.08 -8.67
C ARG A 26 3.54 19.01 -10.19
N THR A 27 2.89 19.95 -10.86
CA THR A 27 2.89 20.05 -12.33
C THR A 27 4.29 20.34 -12.84
N TRP A 28 4.96 21.32 -12.25
CA TRP A 28 6.32 21.69 -12.59
C TRP A 28 7.30 20.52 -12.40
N MET A 29 7.26 19.81 -11.27
CA MET A 29 8.15 18.67 -11.01
C MET A 29 7.88 17.49 -11.95
N LYS A 30 6.60 17.29 -12.34
CA LYS A 30 6.26 16.27 -13.34
C LYS A 30 6.86 16.61 -14.70
N GLN A 31 6.77 17.87 -15.13
CA GLN A 31 7.38 18.34 -16.37
C GLN A 31 8.89 18.16 -16.33
N ARG A 32 9.56 18.55 -15.26
CA ARG A 32 11.00 18.35 -15.08
C ARG A 32 11.42 16.88 -15.17
N LEU A 33 10.64 15.97 -14.57
CA LEU A 33 10.91 14.54 -14.67
C LEU A 33 10.83 14.04 -16.14
N GLU A 34 9.90 14.59 -16.94
CA GLU A 34 9.74 14.24 -18.36
C GLU A 34 10.85 14.84 -19.23
N GLU A 35 11.30 16.07 -18.94
CA GLU A 35 12.29 16.80 -19.74
C GLU A 35 13.76 16.47 -19.36
N GLU A 36 14.06 16.43 -18.06
CA GLU A 36 15.43 16.28 -17.55
C GLU A 36 15.78 14.84 -17.16
N GLY A 37 14.77 14.02 -16.90
CA GLY A 37 14.93 12.63 -16.47
C GLY A 37 15.16 12.46 -14.97
N LEU A 38 15.10 11.21 -14.53
CA LEU A 38 15.18 10.86 -13.10
C LEU A 38 16.59 11.12 -12.53
N GLU A 39 17.64 10.89 -13.29
CA GLU A 39 19.03 10.98 -12.80
C GLU A 39 19.39 12.41 -12.35
N VAL A 40 18.96 13.41 -13.11
CA VAL A 40 19.19 14.82 -12.76
C VAL A 40 18.47 15.16 -11.45
N LEU A 41 17.24 14.68 -11.28
CA LEU A 41 16.47 14.90 -10.06
C LEU A 41 17.05 14.17 -8.84
N VAL A 42 17.67 13.01 -9.04
CA VAL A 42 18.39 12.29 -7.98
C VAL A 42 19.61 13.06 -7.52
N GLU A 43 20.39 13.66 -8.45
CA GLU A 43 21.54 14.50 -8.09
C GLU A 43 21.12 15.79 -7.40
N GLU A 44 20.00 16.39 -7.79
CA GLU A 44 19.44 17.54 -7.10
C GLU A 44 19.00 17.19 -5.67
N LEU A 45 18.33 16.05 -5.50
CA LEU A 45 17.94 15.57 -4.17
C LEU A 45 19.16 15.34 -3.27
N HIS A 46 20.26 14.83 -3.85
CA HIS A 46 21.52 14.67 -3.11
C HIS A 46 22.05 16.01 -2.55
N LYS A 47 21.91 17.09 -3.32
CA LYS A 47 22.35 18.44 -2.88
C LYS A 47 21.39 19.04 -1.87
N MET A 48 20.08 18.86 -2.03
CA MET A 48 19.05 19.48 -1.19
C MET A 48 18.80 18.74 0.11
N ASP A 49 18.85 17.40 0.08
CA ASP A 49 18.58 16.52 1.23
C ASP A 49 19.45 15.25 1.14
N PRO A 50 20.74 15.33 1.51
CA PRO A 50 21.65 14.18 1.46
C PRO A 50 21.20 13.01 2.34
N GLU A 51 20.55 13.29 3.48
CA GLU A 51 20.06 12.27 4.39
C GLU A 51 18.94 11.46 3.77
N HIS A 52 17.98 12.13 3.13
CA HIS A 52 16.91 11.41 2.42
C HIS A 52 17.43 10.68 1.20
N TRP A 53 18.34 11.30 0.45
CA TRP A 53 18.97 10.67 -0.70
C TRP A 53 19.68 9.35 -0.35
N ALA A 54 20.31 9.26 0.82
CA ALA A 54 21.02 8.06 1.27
C ALA A 54 20.07 6.87 1.53
N ILE A 55 18.80 7.12 1.85
CA ILE A 55 17.84 6.09 2.26
C ILE A 55 16.70 5.85 1.26
N VAL A 56 16.47 6.80 0.35
CA VAL A 56 15.39 6.69 -0.64
C VAL A 56 15.73 5.68 -1.73
N ASP A 57 14.73 4.97 -2.22
CA ASP A 57 14.85 4.19 -3.45
C ASP A 57 14.96 5.14 -4.65
N ARG A 58 16.19 5.41 -5.07
CA ARG A 58 16.53 6.34 -6.16
C ARG A 58 16.02 5.91 -7.54
N LYS A 59 15.64 4.64 -7.70
CA LYS A 59 14.99 4.12 -8.91
C LYS A 59 13.48 4.36 -8.92
N ASN A 60 12.93 4.91 -7.83
CA ASN A 60 11.51 5.20 -7.72
C ASN A 60 11.24 6.70 -7.96
N PRO A 61 10.80 7.10 -9.18
CA PRO A 61 10.60 8.50 -9.52
C PRO A 61 9.63 9.22 -8.57
N ARG A 62 8.56 8.52 -8.15
CA ARG A 62 7.55 9.11 -7.27
C ARG A 62 8.11 9.51 -5.90
N ARG A 63 9.06 8.74 -5.37
CA ARG A 63 9.67 9.05 -4.07
C ARG A 63 10.67 10.19 -4.19
N VAL A 64 11.48 10.20 -5.24
CA VAL A 64 12.45 11.27 -5.50
C VAL A 64 11.73 12.58 -5.76
N VAL A 65 10.76 12.59 -6.68
CA VAL A 65 9.97 13.76 -7.03
C VAL A 65 9.23 14.31 -5.81
N HIS A 66 8.56 13.45 -5.02
CA HIS A 66 7.83 13.93 -3.85
C HIS A 66 8.73 14.59 -2.80
N ALA A 67 9.93 14.08 -2.58
CA ALA A 67 10.89 14.72 -1.68
C ALA A 67 11.31 16.10 -2.20
N LEU A 68 11.62 16.23 -3.49
CA LEU A 68 11.97 17.49 -4.12
C LEU A 68 10.80 18.49 -4.12
N GLU A 69 9.56 18.04 -4.37
CA GLU A 69 8.36 18.88 -4.26
C GLU A 69 8.29 19.57 -2.90
N ILE A 70 8.52 18.83 -1.82
CA ILE A 70 8.53 19.39 -0.46
C ILE A 70 9.71 20.34 -0.26
N CYS A 71 10.91 19.96 -0.70
CA CYS A 71 12.09 20.81 -0.57
C CYS A 71 11.90 22.15 -1.30
N HIS A 72 11.43 22.13 -2.53
CA HIS A 72 11.19 23.36 -3.32
C HIS A 72 10.05 24.20 -2.75
N GLN A 73 8.99 23.57 -2.29
CA GLN A 73 7.83 24.30 -1.74
C GLN A 73 8.18 25.00 -0.43
N THR A 74 8.99 24.38 0.41
CA THR A 74 9.19 24.82 1.80
C THR A 74 10.54 25.48 2.05
N GLY A 75 11.53 25.27 1.18
CA GLY A 75 12.91 25.63 1.40
C GLY A 75 13.62 24.81 2.51
N LYS A 76 12.98 23.73 2.97
CA LYS A 76 13.52 22.83 4.01
C LYS A 76 13.74 21.44 3.44
N THR A 77 14.62 20.65 4.07
CA THR A 77 14.82 19.25 3.70
C THR A 77 13.54 18.42 3.96
N TYR A 78 13.27 17.43 3.11
CA TYR A 78 12.18 16.47 3.35
C TYR A 78 12.41 15.71 4.66
N THR A 79 13.67 15.40 4.99
CA THR A 79 14.07 14.75 6.24
C THR A 79 13.61 15.53 7.46
N SER A 80 13.63 16.86 7.44
CA SER A 80 13.17 17.67 8.57
C SER A 80 11.71 17.51 8.95
N PHE A 81 10.86 17.04 8.02
CA PHE A 81 9.47 16.74 8.25
C PHE A 81 9.23 15.27 8.67
N ARG A 82 10.23 14.41 8.51
CA ARG A 82 10.17 13.01 8.89
C ARG A 82 10.70 12.80 10.30
N THR A 83 9.96 13.27 11.27
CA THR A 83 10.36 13.19 12.68
C THR A 83 10.32 11.76 13.21
N ALA A 84 9.52 10.89 12.56
CA ALA A 84 9.24 9.53 13.02
C ALA A 84 8.80 9.44 14.50
N GLU A 85 8.37 10.55 15.07
CA GLU A 85 7.89 10.61 16.45
C GLU A 85 6.58 9.83 16.56
N LYS A 86 6.56 8.86 17.45
CA LYS A 86 5.32 8.19 17.81
C LYS A 86 4.45 9.18 18.56
N LYS A 87 3.42 9.71 17.90
CA LYS A 87 2.45 10.59 18.54
C LYS A 87 1.75 9.81 19.65
N GLN A 88 1.79 10.34 20.88
CA GLN A 88 1.03 9.75 21.99
C GLN A 88 -0.44 9.74 21.66
N ARG A 89 -1.08 8.60 21.88
CA ARG A 89 -2.51 8.43 21.64
C ARG A 89 -3.27 8.53 22.96
N PRO A 90 -4.45 9.18 22.96
CA PRO A 90 -5.30 9.25 24.17
C PRO A 90 -6.04 7.92 24.46
N PHE A 91 -5.64 6.83 23.78
CA PHE A 91 -6.24 5.50 23.92
C PHE A 91 -5.16 4.42 23.91
N ARG A 92 -5.47 3.30 24.56
CA ARG A 92 -4.65 2.09 24.52
C ARG A 92 -4.88 1.33 23.22
N ILE A 93 -3.82 0.75 22.66
CA ILE A 93 -3.87 -0.02 21.42
C ILE A 93 -3.51 -1.48 21.72
N ILE A 94 -4.48 -2.36 21.53
CA ILE A 94 -4.31 -3.81 21.58
C ILE A 94 -4.28 -4.32 20.13
N LYS A 95 -3.20 -4.98 19.75
CA LYS A 95 -3.01 -5.46 18.37
C LYS A 95 -3.15 -6.97 18.31
N ILE A 96 -4.14 -7.41 17.55
CA ILE A 96 -4.43 -8.82 17.30
C ILE A 96 -4.26 -9.09 15.80
N GLY A 97 -3.44 -10.06 15.46
CA GLY A 97 -3.28 -10.57 14.12
C GLY A 97 -3.97 -11.93 13.98
N LEU A 98 -4.76 -12.09 12.92
CA LEU A 98 -5.36 -13.38 12.58
C LEU A 98 -4.57 -14.01 11.45
N ASN A 99 -4.18 -15.26 11.64
CA ASN A 99 -3.43 -16.01 10.62
C ASN A 99 -3.90 -17.46 10.58
N ARG A 100 -3.74 -18.09 9.43
CA ARG A 100 -3.99 -19.52 9.19
C ARG A 100 -2.79 -20.15 8.51
N ASP A 101 -2.76 -21.46 8.40
CA ASP A 101 -1.74 -22.13 7.61
C ASP A 101 -1.73 -21.67 6.16
N ARG A 102 -0.54 -21.67 5.57
CA ARG A 102 -0.34 -21.13 4.22
C ARG A 102 -1.18 -21.85 3.16
N ALA A 103 -1.31 -23.16 3.27
CA ALA A 103 -2.11 -23.97 2.35
C ALA A 103 -3.59 -23.57 2.43
N GLU A 104 -4.12 -23.49 3.65
CA GLU A 104 -5.49 -23.08 3.89
C GLU A 104 -5.77 -21.64 3.37
N LEU A 105 -4.85 -20.71 3.61
CA LEU A 105 -4.97 -19.36 3.08
C LEU A 105 -5.02 -19.32 1.56
N TYR A 106 -4.22 -20.16 0.89
CA TYR A 106 -4.21 -20.24 -0.56
C TYR A 106 -5.52 -20.79 -1.11
N ASP A 107 -6.03 -21.85 -0.50
CA ASP A 107 -7.29 -22.46 -0.91
C ASP A 107 -8.46 -21.46 -0.73
N ARG A 108 -8.51 -20.79 0.41
CA ARG A 108 -9.53 -19.76 0.67
C ARG A 108 -9.46 -18.59 -0.32
N ILE A 109 -8.25 -18.14 -0.66
CA ILE A 109 -8.05 -17.09 -1.67
C ILE A 109 -8.56 -17.56 -3.02
N ASN A 110 -8.20 -18.78 -3.43
CA ASN A 110 -8.62 -19.32 -4.71
C ASN A 110 -10.15 -19.45 -4.80
N GLN A 111 -10.77 -20.02 -3.77
CA GLN A 111 -12.22 -20.15 -3.68
C GLN A 111 -12.92 -18.77 -3.69
N ARG A 112 -12.41 -17.81 -2.94
CA ARG A 112 -12.95 -16.45 -2.93
C ARG A 112 -12.96 -15.81 -4.31
N VAL A 113 -11.90 -16.00 -5.10
CA VAL A 113 -11.85 -15.46 -6.47
C VAL A 113 -12.93 -16.08 -7.34
N LEU A 114 -13.17 -17.40 -7.24
CA LEU A 114 -14.25 -18.07 -7.97
C LEU A 114 -15.61 -17.52 -7.53
N MET A 115 -15.86 -17.41 -6.24
CA MET A 115 -17.09 -16.80 -5.70
C MET A 115 -17.29 -15.37 -6.22
N MET A 116 -16.26 -14.54 -6.22
CA MET A 116 -16.35 -13.17 -6.76
C MET A 116 -16.73 -13.15 -8.26
N MET A 117 -16.24 -14.10 -9.05
CA MET A 117 -16.61 -14.23 -10.45
C MET A 117 -18.09 -14.63 -10.59
N ASP A 118 -18.56 -15.57 -9.77
CA ASP A 118 -19.95 -16.04 -9.76
C ASP A 118 -20.92 -14.94 -9.26
N GLU A 119 -20.46 -14.10 -8.30
CA GLU A 119 -21.21 -12.97 -7.77
C GLU A 119 -21.22 -11.74 -8.71
N GLY A 120 -20.51 -11.79 -9.83
CA GLY A 120 -20.61 -10.79 -10.88
C GLY A 120 -19.46 -9.80 -10.97
N LEU A 121 -18.26 -10.14 -10.47
CA LEU A 121 -17.05 -9.30 -10.58
C LEU A 121 -16.79 -8.87 -12.04
N GLU A 122 -17.07 -9.73 -13.02
CA GLU A 122 -16.91 -9.41 -14.44
C GLU A 122 -17.87 -8.29 -14.89
N SER A 123 -19.13 -8.35 -14.45
CA SER A 123 -20.13 -7.32 -14.75
C SER A 123 -19.79 -5.99 -14.08
N GLU A 124 -19.33 -6.04 -12.82
CA GLU A 124 -18.86 -4.88 -12.09
C GLU A 124 -17.66 -4.22 -12.79
N ALA A 125 -16.66 -5.01 -13.16
CA ALA A 125 -15.49 -4.53 -13.89
C ALA A 125 -15.88 -3.91 -15.25
N ARG A 126 -16.86 -4.47 -15.95
CA ARG A 126 -17.36 -3.94 -17.23
C ARG A 126 -18.00 -2.56 -17.08
N SER A 127 -18.70 -2.32 -15.98
CA SER A 127 -19.35 -1.03 -15.71
C SER A 127 -18.33 0.12 -15.53
N VAL A 128 -17.15 -0.18 -15.01
CA VAL A 128 -16.08 0.80 -14.78
C VAL A 128 -14.96 0.74 -15.83
N TYR A 129 -15.05 -0.17 -16.79
CA TYR A 129 -14.05 -0.34 -17.84
C TYR A 129 -13.77 0.91 -18.68
N PRO A 130 -14.77 1.78 -19.03
CA PRO A 130 -14.49 3.03 -19.71
C PRO A 130 -13.50 3.93 -18.97
N GLN A 131 -13.35 3.73 -17.65
CA GLN A 131 -12.48 4.50 -16.77
C GLN A 131 -11.19 3.73 -16.39
N LYS A 132 -10.82 2.68 -17.12
CA LYS A 132 -9.68 1.77 -16.82
C LYS A 132 -8.33 2.49 -16.62
N GLY A 133 -8.19 3.71 -17.14
CA GLY A 133 -7.01 4.56 -16.98
C GLY A 133 -6.81 5.11 -15.57
N LEU A 134 -7.85 5.13 -14.75
CA LEU A 134 -7.76 5.66 -13.38
C LEU A 134 -6.87 4.78 -12.50
N THR A 135 -5.99 5.43 -11.72
CA THR A 135 -5.08 4.74 -10.82
C THR A 135 -5.82 3.92 -9.74
N SER A 136 -7.02 4.36 -9.33
CA SER A 136 -7.87 3.65 -8.36
C SER A 136 -8.34 2.29 -8.85
N LEU A 137 -8.48 2.11 -10.16
CA LEU A 137 -8.91 0.84 -10.78
C LEU A 137 -7.74 -0.10 -11.13
N ARG A 138 -6.49 0.32 -10.92
CA ARG A 138 -5.30 -0.54 -11.11
C ARG A 138 -5.07 -1.43 -9.88
N THR A 139 -6.08 -2.22 -9.52
CA THR A 139 -6.04 -3.15 -8.39
C THR A 139 -6.13 -4.58 -8.87
N VAL A 140 -5.71 -5.54 -8.03
CA VAL A 140 -5.91 -6.96 -8.31
C VAL A 140 -7.40 -7.23 -8.43
N GLY A 141 -7.79 -7.94 -9.47
CA GLY A 141 -9.17 -8.16 -9.88
C GLY A 141 -9.50 -7.37 -11.14
N TYR A 142 -9.59 -6.07 -11.04
CA TYR A 142 -9.90 -5.21 -12.20
C TYR A 142 -8.83 -5.24 -13.28
N LYS A 143 -7.55 -5.15 -12.88
CA LYS A 143 -6.44 -5.15 -13.84
C LYS A 143 -6.47 -6.38 -14.75
N GLU A 144 -6.64 -7.54 -14.18
CA GLU A 144 -6.62 -8.81 -14.92
C GLU A 144 -7.88 -8.96 -15.78
N ILE A 145 -9.04 -8.53 -15.27
CA ILE A 145 -10.29 -8.54 -16.06
C ILE A 145 -10.23 -7.52 -17.20
N PHE A 146 -9.59 -6.38 -17.01
CA PHE A 146 -9.38 -5.42 -18.09
C PHE A 146 -8.47 -5.98 -19.19
N SER A 147 -7.39 -6.69 -18.84
CA SER A 147 -6.57 -7.40 -19.83
C SER A 147 -7.36 -8.47 -20.59
N TYR A 148 -8.30 -9.15 -19.94
CA TYR A 148 -9.25 -10.03 -20.62
C TYR A 148 -10.19 -9.27 -21.57
N PHE A 149 -10.74 -8.13 -21.16
CA PHE A 149 -11.58 -7.30 -22.04
C PHE A 149 -10.82 -6.68 -23.21
N ASP A 150 -9.52 -6.42 -23.04
CA ASP A 150 -8.63 -5.94 -24.11
C ASP A 150 -8.21 -7.07 -25.07
N GLY A 151 -8.54 -8.35 -24.76
CA GLY A 151 -8.20 -9.50 -25.57
C GLY A 151 -6.74 -9.96 -25.43
N GLU A 152 -6.03 -9.45 -24.42
CA GLU A 152 -4.63 -9.83 -24.13
C GLU A 152 -4.51 -11.22 -23.53
N ILE A 153 -5.50 -11.65 -22.75
CA ILE A 153 -5.57 -12.96 -22.10
C ILE A 153 -7.00 -13.49 -22.18
N ASP A 154 -7.17 -14.79 -21.99
CA ASP A 154 -8.50 -15.39 -21.87
C ASP A 154 -9.06 -15.24 -20.44
N ARG A 155 -10.36 -15.57 -20.30
CA ARG A 155 -11.07 -15.46 -19.01
C ARG A 155 -10.46 -16.34 -17.92
N ASP A 156 -10.06 -17.55 -18.26
CA ASP A 156 -9.52 -18.52 -17.32
C ASP A 156 -8.12 -18.08 -16.84
N GLU A 157 -7.33 -17.50 -17.74
CA GLU A 157 -6.05 -16.90 -17.39
C GLU A 157 -6.24 -15.69 -16.49
N ALA A 158 -7.24 -14.84 -16.74
CA ALA A 158 -7.54 -13.71 -15.84
C ALA A 158 -7.85 -14.21 -14.42
N ILE A 159 -8.67 -15.25 -14.27
CA ILE A 159 -8.97 -15.87 -12.97
C ILE A 159 -7.68 -16.39 -12.31
N ARG A 160 -6.85 -17.13 -13.04
CA ARG A 160 -5.56 -17.66 -12.52
C ARG A 160 -4.64 -16.53 -12.04
N GLN A 161 -4.57 -15.44 -12.80
CA GLN A 161 -3.75 -14.30 -12.44
C GLN A 161 -4.29 -13.58 -11.20
N ILE A 162 -5.61 -13.38 -11.08
CA ILE A 162 -6.23 -12.80 -9.88
C ILE A 162 -5.90 -13.66 -8.64
N GLN A 163 -6.04 -14.97 -8.74
CA GLN A 163 -5.68 -15.89 -7.66
C GLN A 163 -4.19 -15.77 -7.28
N SER A 164 -3.30 -15.77 -8.28
CA SER A 164 -1.85 -15.65 -8.08
C SER A 164 -1.45 -14.33 -7.42
N HIS A 165 -1.94 -13.21 -7.94
CA HIS A 165 -1.65 -11.88 -7.43
C HIS A 165 -2.27 -11.66 -6.04
N SER A 166 -3.44 -12.24 -5.76
CA SER A 166 -4.04 -12.22 -4.42
C SER A 166 -3.19 -12.98 -3.40
N ARG A 167 -2.65 -14.15 -3.77
CA ARG A 167 -1.71 -14.90 -2.92
C ARG A 167 -0.39 -14.12 -2.69
N GLU A 168 0.12 -13.46 -3.72
CA GLU A 168 1.30 -12.60 -3.59
C GLU A 168 1.02 -11.43 -2.64
N TYR A 169 -0.13 -10.82 -2.79
CA TYR A 169 -0.58 -9.73 -1.93
C TYR A 169 -0.67 -10.16 -0.46
N MET A 170 -1.27 -11.31 -0.19
CA MET A 170 -1.35 -11.90 1.15
C MET A 170 0.04 -12.10 1.75
N ARG A 171 1.01 -12.66 0.99
CA ARG A 171 2.39 -12.83 1.47
C ARG A 171 3.04 -11.50 1.86
N LYS A 172 2.89 -10.47 1.00
CA LYS A 172 3.40 -9.12 1.27
C LYS A 172 2.75 -8.50 2.51
N GLN A 173 1.45 -8.72 2.70
CA GLN A 173 0.71 -8.24 3.86
C GLN A 173 1.21 -8.92 5.15
N LEU A 174 1.34 -10.23 5.14
CA LEU A 174 1.82 -10.99 6.29
C LEU A 174 3.27 -10.60 6.66
N THR A 175 4.15 -10.47 5.67
CA THR A 175 5.54 -10.03 5.88
C THR A 175 5.60 -8.64 6.51
N TRP A 176 4.70 -7.74 6.13
CA TRP A 176 4.64 -6.40 6.71
C TRP A 176 4.22 -6.44 8.18
N PHE A 177 3.12 -7.11 8.49
CA PHE A 177 2.59 -7.14 9.85
C PHE A 177 3.48 -7.94 10.82
N LYS A 178 4.18 -8.96 10.35
CA LYS A 178 5.16 -9.71 11.17
C LYS A 178 6.36 -8.88 11.65
N ARG A 179 6.60 -7.71 11.08
CA ARG A 179 7.63 -6.77 11.58
C ARG A 179 7.22 -6.09 12.89
N ASP A 180 5.94 -6.02 13.16
CA ASP A 180 5.42 -5.45 14.39
C ASP A 180 5.33 -6.55 15.46
N THR A 181 6.31 -6.57 16.35
CA THR A 181 6.42 -7.55 17.44
C THR A 181 5.36 -7.36 18.55
N THR A 182 4.61 -6.27 18.49
CA THR A 182 3.51 -6.00 19.44
C THR A 182 2.20 -6.66 19.03
N ILE A 183 2.13 -7.28 17.85
CA ILE A 183 0.96 -8.01 17.40
C ILE A 183 0.96 -9.41 18.01
N GLN A 184 -0.08 -9.73 18.78
CA GLN A 184 -0.36 -11.10 19.22
C GLN A 184 -1.12 -11.83 18.13
N TRP A 185 -0.56 -12.97 17.67
CA TRP A 185 -1.13 -13.74 16.57
C TRP A 185 -1.97 -14.90 17.08
N PHE A 186 -3.14 -15.07 16.47
CA PHE A 186 -4.06 -16.17 16.76
C PHE A 186 -4.58 -16.83 15.48
N HIS A 187 -5.00 -18.08 15.59
CA HIS A 187 -5.86 -18.69 14.60
C HIS A 187 -7.28 -18.12 14.73
N PRO A 188 -8.02 -17.86 13.65
CA PRO A 188 -9.38 -17.29 13.73
C PRO A 188 -10.36 -18.11 14.56
N ASP A 189 -10.14 -19.42 14.69
CA ASP A 189 -10.99 -20.33 15.45
C ASP A 189 -10.72 -20.28 16.99
N GLN A 190 -9.65 -19.60 17.39
CA GLN A 190 -9.28 -19.38 18.80
C GLN A 190 -10.04 -18.20 19.44
N GLN A 191 -11.35 -18.16 19.28
CA GLN A 191 -12.14 -17.01 19.76
C GLN A 191 -12.06 -16.83 21.29
N LYS A 192 -12.03 -17.92 22.04
CA LYS A 192 -11.95 -17.86 23.51
C LYS A 192 -10.62 -17.29 24.00
N GLU A 193 -9.54 -17.70 23.38
CA GLU A 193 -8.18 -17.24 23.68
C GLU A 193 -8.00 -15.78 23.29
N ILE A 194 -8.61 -15.34 22.18
CA ILE A 194 -8.61 -13.93 21.76
C ILE A 194 -9.33 -13.07 22.78
N LEU A 195 -10.53 -13.48 23.22
CA LEU A 195 -11.29 -12.74 24.24
C LEU A 195 -10.54 -12.69 25.57
N ALA A 196 -10.00 -13.82 26.03
CA ALA A 196 -9.21 -13.86 27.26
C ALA A 196 -7.96 -12.97 27.19
N TYR A 197 -7.32 -12.89 26.01
CA TYR A 197 -6.20 -11.98 25.80
C TYR A 197 -6.64 -10.50 25.89
N ILE A 198 -7.77 -10.16 25.26
CA ILE A 198 -8.33 -8.80 25.32
C ILE A 198 -8.66 -8.42 26.77
N ASP A 199 -9.36 -9.28 27.49
CA ASP A 199 -9.74 -9.03 28.88
C ASP A 199 -8.52 -8.82 29.77
N LYS A 200 -7.47 -9.63 29.61
CA LYS A 200 -6.21 -9.46 30.31
C LYS A 200 -5.52 -8.13 30.00
N GLU A 201 -5.61 -7.68 28.76
CA GLU A 201 -4.98 -6.44 28.34
C GLU A 201 -5.77 -5.19 28.77
N ILE A 202 -7.08 -5.29 28.96
CA ILE A 202 -7.94 -4.18 29.41
C ILE A 202 -7.95 -4.04 30.93
N GLY A 203 -8.02 -5.16 31.65
CA GLY A 203 -8.09 -5.22 33.12
C GLY A 203 -6.83 -4.83 33.75
#